data_00e7d468ca460122254f64383eeeda31
#
_entry.id   00e7d468ca460122254f64383eeeda31
#
_cell.length_a   1.000
_cell.length_b   1.000
_cell.length_c   1.000
_cell.angle_alpha   90.00
_cell.angle_beta   90.00
_cell.angle_gamma   90.00
#
_symmetry.space_group_name_H-M   'P 1'
#
loop_
_entity.id
_entity.type
_entity.pdbx_description
1 polymer ?
#
loop_
_entity_poly.entity_id
_entity_poly.type
_entity_poly.pdbx_seq_one_letter_code
_entity_poly.pdbx_strand_id
1 'polypeptide(L)'
;MSETKFSPIQRTTAAQAVANQILGEIRRGVLRPGAQLPTERDLMQQLNVGRSSVREALQILATLNLVDSRPGSGTFIRQPQAAEVFRPELFGLLIANSAALELMEARLMVEPAAVRLACVRATAEDLDGIAALLGQHERALQANEPANAFAAEFHVLLAKAAHNQIVAGFMESIIGLLMARGRKVERMAGYARTEIEEHLAILHHVRDQDGEAAAAAMRAHIIDAAQTYDTDGAPLPPLSVNA
;
A
#
# COMPACT_ATOMS: atom_id res chain seq x y z
N MET A 1 -28.31 38.78 -23.20
CA MET A 1 -27.45 39.35 -22.13
C MET A 1 -26.74 38.18 -21.49
N SER A 2 -25.41 38.10 -21.64
CA SER A 2 -24.62 37.02 -21.09
C SER A 2 -24.44 37.25 -19.57
N GLU A 3 -24.98 36.37 -18.72
CA GLU A 3 -24.71 36.39 -17.27
C GLU A 3 -23.25 36.06 -17.00
N THR A 4 -22.50 37.05 -16.57
CA THR A 4 -21.12 36.86 -16.13
C THR A 4 -21.12 36.11 -14.79
N LYS A 5 -20.88 34.78 -14.79
CA LYS A 5 -20.73 33.97 -13.58
C LYS A 5 -19.31 34.12 -13.03
N PHE A 6 -19.18 34.81 -11.93
CA PHE A 6 -17.92 34.83 -11.16
C PHE A 6 -17.74 33.53 -10.40
N SER A 7 -16.54 32.92 -10.48
CA SER A 7 -16.18 31.79 -9.65
C SER A 7 -15.70 32.30 -8.28
N PRO A 8 -16.05 31.62 -7.17
CA PRO A 8 -15.54 31.98 -5.84
C PRO A 8 -14.02 31.91 -5.79
N ILE A 9 -13.41 32.95 -5.22
CA ILE A 9 -11.95 32.94 -4.99
C ILE A 9 -11.66 32.03 -3.79
N GLN A 10 -10.86 30.98 -3.98
CA GLN A 10 -10.35 30.18 -2.88
C GLN A 10 -9.30 30.99 -2.11
N ARG A 11 -9.68 31.48 -0.95
CA ARG A 11 -8.72 32.12 -0.02
C ARG A 11 -8.06 31.03 0.82
N THR A 12 -6.75 30.95 0.81
CA THR A 12 -5.99 30.13 1.76
C THR A 12 -6.29 30.64 3.17
N THR A 13 -6.82 29.78 4.03
CA THR A 13 -7.08 30.15 5.43
C THR A 13 -5.75 30.32 6.18
N ALA A 14 -5.76 31.09 7.27
CA ALA A 14 -4.56 31.20 8.13
C ALA A 14 -4.11 29.82 8.65
N ALA A 15 -5.05 28.93 8.90
CA ALA A 15 -4.76 27.53 9.30
C ALA A 15 -4.03 26.75 8.19
N GLN A 16 -4.49 26.86 6.95
CA GLN A 16 -3.81 26.22 5.81
C GLN A 16 -2.42 26.80 5.59
N ALA A 17 -2.25 28.14 5.73
CA ALA A 17 -0.95 28.77 5.61
C ALA A 17 0.04 28.27 6.67
N VAL A 18 -0.41 28.14 7.93
CA VAL A 18 0.38 27.57 9.03
C VAL A 18 0.74 26.11 8.74
N ALA A 19 -0.22 25.29 8.34
CA ALA A 19 0.03 23.89 8.00
C ALA A 19 1.04 23.75 6.86
N ASN A 20 0.91 24.56 5.80
CA ASN A 20 1.83 24.56 4.67
C ASN A 20 3.23 24.99 5.06
N GLN A 21 3.37 25.94 5.98
CA GLN A 21 4.69 26.37 6.47
C GLN A 21 5.38 25.24 7.25
N ILE A 22 4.66 24.56 8.15
CA ILE A 22 5.20 23.41 8.90
C ILE A 22 5.58 22.27 7.92
N LEU A 23 4.72 21.99 6.92
CA LEU A 23 5.04 21.04 5.85
C LEU A 23 6.30 21.40 5.08
N GLY A 24 6.51 22.69 4.84
CA GLY A 24 7.73 23.19 4.21
C GLY A 24 8.98 22.87 5.03
N GLU A 25 8.93 23.03 6.37
CA GLU A 25 10.05 22.70 7.25
C GLU A 25 10.32 21.18 7.32
N ILE A 26 9.26 20.37 7.31
CA ILE A 26 9.38 18.90 7.23
C ILE A 26 10.07 18.50 5.91
N ARG A 27 9.61 19.04 4.77
CA ARG A 27 10.19 18.74 3.44
C ARG A 27 11.64 19.17 3.33
N ARG A 28 12.04 20.27 3.96
CA ARG A 28 13.44 20.73 4.01
C ARG A 28 14.30 19.95 5.00
N GLY A 29 13.71 19.00 5.75
CA GLY A 29 14.42 18.20 6.75
C GLY A 29 14.82 18.98 8.02
N VAL A 30 14.30 20.19 8.20
CA VAL A 30 14.49 20.98 9.43
C VAL A 30 13.72 20.35 10.58
N LEU A 31 12.47 19.99 10.34
CA LEU A 31 11.63 19.22 11.26
C LEU A 31 11.71 17.74 10.88
N ARG A 32 12.48 16.97 11.63
CA ARG A 32 12.69 15.55 11.40
C ARG A 32 11.66 14.71 12.17
N PRO A 33 11.38 13.46 11.75
CA PRO A 33 10.58 12.53 12.54
C PRO A 33 11.10 12.41 13.98
N GLY A 34 10.18 12.45 14.94
CA GLY A 34 10.47 12.48 16.37
C GLY A 34 10.76 13.89 16.94
N ALA A 35 10.98 14.90 16.11
CA ALA A 35 11.15 16.26 16.58
C ALA A 35 9.85 16.79 17.21
N GLN A 36 9.97 17.51 18.31
CA GLN A 36 8.87 18.21 18.95
C GLN A 36 8.62 19.55 18.26
N LEU A 37 7.37 19.83 17.90
CA LEU A 37 6.96 21.16 17.45
C LEU A 37 7.01 22.19 18.58
N PRO A 38 7.23 23.47 18.28
CA PRO A 38 7.01 24.55 19.23
C PRO A 38 5.59 24.46 19.80
N THR A 39 5.41 24.96 21.03
CA THR A 39 4.08 24.97 21.66
C THR A 39 3.07 25.79 20.85
N GLU A 40 1.78 25.53 21.04
CA GLU A 40 0.72 26.36 20.40
C GLU A 40 0.97 27.85 20.63
N ARG A 41 1.39 28.22 21.85
CA ARG A 41 1.71 29.61 22.20
C ARG A 41 2.88 30.18 21.41
N ASP A 42 3.94 29.39 21.25
CA ASP A 42 5.13 29.81 20.50
C ASP A 42 4.82 29.92 19.00
N LEU A 43 4.04 28.96 18.45
CA LEU A 43 3.58 29.03 17.07
C LEU A 43 2.69 30.25 16.80
N MET A 44 1.80 30.60 17.73
CA MET A 44 0.99 31.81 17.62
C MET A 44 1.86 33.05 17.54
N GLN A 45 2.91 33.14 18.37
CA GLN A 45 3.84 34.29 18.39
C GLN A 45 4.72 34.33 17.13
N GLN A 46 5.32 33.19 16.75
CA GLN A 46 6.24 33.13 15.61
C GLN A 46 5.54 33.41 14.28
N LEU A 47 4.29 32.90 14.13
CA LEU A 47 3.52 33.00 12.89
C LEU A 47 2.54 34.17 12.88
N ASN A 48 2.42 34.91 13.98
CA ASN A 48 1.48 36.02 14.15
C ASN A 48 0.03 35.66 13.78
N VAL A 49 -0.47 34.52 14.31
CA VAL A 49 -1.81 34.01 14.03
C VAL A 49 -2.57 33.70 15.34
N GLY A 50 -3.89 33.63 15.23
CA GLY A 50 -4.76 33.28 16.35
C GLY A 50 -4.65 31.79 16.76
N ARG A 51 -5.03 31.51 18.00
CA ARG A 51 -5.01 30.15 18.58
C ARG A 51 -5.85 29.15 17.78
N SER A 52 -7.01 29.59 17.30
CA SER A 52 -7.90 28.75 16.48
C SER A 52 -7.20 28.28 15.20
N SER A 53 -6.47 29.18 14.51
CA SER A 53 -5.74 28.87 13.29
C SER A 53 -4.61 27.87 13.53
N VAL A 54 -3.87 28.01 14.64
CA VAL A 54 -2.82 27.06 15.02
C VAL A 54 -3.43 25.67 15.29
N ARG A 55 -4.49 25.59 16.08
CA ARG A 55 -5.14 24.31 16.41
C ARG A 55 -5.73 23.63 15.18
N GLU A 56 -6.38 24.39 14.32
CA GLU A 56 -6.91 23.86 13.04
C GLU A 56 -5.76 23.36 12.13
N ALA A 57 -4.65 24.10 12.06
CA ALA A 57 -3.46 23.66 11.32
C ALA A 57 -2.89 22.34 11.86
N LEU A 58 -2.75 22.22 13.18
CA LEU A 58 -2.29 20.98 13.82
C LEU A 58 -3.28 19.83 13.59
N GLN A 59 -4.58 20.12 13.56
CA GLN A 59 -5.59 19.13 13.22
C GLN A 59 -5.47 18.66 11.76
N ILE A 60 -5.24 19.57 10.82
CA ILE A 60 -4.95 19.23 9.42
C ILE A 60 -3.74 18.30 9.33
N LEU A 61 -2.63 18.67 9.99
CA LEU A 61 -1.41 17.85 9.98
C LEU A 61 -1.60 16.49 10.65
N ALA A 62 -2.42 16.42 11.72
CA ALA A 62 -2.77 15.16 12.38
C ALA A 62 -3.63 14.26 11.47
N THR A 63 -4.59 14.83 10.73
CA THR A 63 -5.39 14.10 9.74
C THR A 63 -4.53 13.52 8.61
N LEU A 64 -3.42 14.19 8.29
CA LEU A 64 -2.43 13.70 7.33
C LEU A 64 -1.40 12.74 7.95
N ASN A 65 -1.57 12.35 9.21
CA ASN A 65 -0.64 11.49 9.95
C ASN A 65 0.81 12.04 10.04
N LEU A 66 0.98 13.36 9.93
CA LEU A 66 2.29 14.02 9.96
C LEU A 66 2.70 14.46 11.35
N VAL A 67 1.75 14.56 12.27
CA VAL A 67 2.01 14.90 13.67
C VAL A 67 1.23 14.02 14.62
N ASP A 68 1.78 13.85 15.83
CA ASP A 68 1.18 13.14 16.96
C ASP A 68 1.14 14.07 18.17
N SER A 69 -0.06 14.38 18.66
CA SER A 69 -0.25 15.25 19.83
C SER A 69 -0.44 14.40 21.08
N ARG A 70 0.52 14.49 22.00
CA ARG A 70 0.54 13.74 23.27
C ARG A 70 0.14 14.67 24.40
N PRO A 71 -0.97 14.36 25.10
CA PRO A 71 -1.42 15.20 26.23
C PRO A 71 -0.30 15.43 27.24
N GLY A 72 -0.06 16.68 27.59
CA GLY A 72 0.99 17.08 28.54
C GLY A 72 2.42 17.02 28.04
N SER A 73 2.69 16.39 26.88
CA SER A 73 4.04 16.23 26.34
C SER A 73 4.31 17.09 25.10
N GLY A 74 3.25 17.51 24.39
CA GLY A 74 3.37 18.33 23.18
C GLY A 74 3.02 17.61 21.90
N THR A 75 3.34 18.24 20.77
CA THR A 75 3.09 17.71 19.42
C THR A 75 4.41 17.33 18.77
N PHE A 76 4.50 16.14 18.21
CA PHE A 76 5.71 15.56 17.63
C PHE A 76 5.52 15.27 16.15
N ILE A 77 6.57 15.42 15.35
CA ILE A 77 6.58 15.06 13.95
C ILE A 77 6.55 13.53 13.82
N ARG A 78 5.65 13.00 13.02
CA ARG A 78 5.62 11.60 12.63
C ARG A 78 6.32 11.37 11.30
N GLN A 79 6.81 10.16 11.08
CA GLN A 79 7.13 9.66 9.75
C GLN A 79 5.94 8.83 9.27
N PRO A 80 5.18 9.30 8.25
CA PRO A 80 4.10 8.51 7.71
C PRO A 80 4.64 7.19 7.17
N GLN A 81 3.97 6.09 7.46
CA GLN A 81 4.23 4.82 6.81
C GLN A 81 3.67 4.88 5.38
N ALA A 82 4.31 4.17 4.44
CA ALA A 82 3.82 4.15 3.06
C ALA A 82 2.37 3.64 2.98
N ALA A 83 2.00 2.65 3.79
CA ALA A 83 0.63 2.15 3.89
C ALA A 83 -0.38 3.22 4.38
N GLU A 84 0.05 4.19 5.19
CA GLU A 84 -0.82 5.31 5.63
C GLU A 84 -1.08 6.33 4.51
N VAL A 85 -0.18 6.40 3.53
CA VAL A 85 -0.33 7.26 2.32
C VAL A 85 -1.30 6.60 1.33
N PHE A 86 -1.15 5.30 1.14
CA PHE A 86 -2.03 4.48 0.31
C PHE A 86 -3.19 3.95 1.17
N ARG A 87 -4.28 4.70 1.30
CA ARG A 87 -5.44 4.33 2.14
C ARG A 87 -6.26 3.22 1.48
N PRO A 88 -6.29 2.00 2.04
CA PRO A 88 -7.04 0.87 1.45
C PRO A 88 -8.52 1.19 1.23
N GLU A 89 -9.14 1.99 2.13
CA GLU A 89 -10.55 2.37 2.05
C GLU A 89 -10.84 3.23 0.82
N LEU A 90 -9.93 4.13 0.44
CA LEU A 90 -10.07 4.98 -0.74
C LEU A 90 -9.84 4.17 -2.02
N PHE A 91 -8.86 3.27 -2.02
CA PHE A 91 -8.65 2.33 -3.11
C PHE A 91 -9.87 1.43 -3.31
N GLY A 92 -10.46 0.91 -2.23
CA GLY A 92 -11.67 0.09 -2.27
C GLY A 92 -12.85 0.80 -2.94
N LEU A 93 -13.02 2.11 -2.72
CA LEU A 93 -14.05 2.92 -3.36
C LEU A 93 -13.82 3.11 -4.87
N LEU A 94 -12.57 3.27 -5.29
CA LEU A 94 -12.21 3.41 -6.71
C LEU A 94 -12.44 2.09 -7.48
N ILE A 95 -12.24 0.95 -6.82
CA ILE A 95 -12.20 -0.37 -7.44
C ILE A 95 -13.55 -1.09 -7.38
N ALA A 96 -14.56 -0.55 -6.70
CA ALA A 96 -15.83 -1.25 -6.43
C ALA A 96 -16.62 -1.69 -7.68
N ASN A 97 -16.41 -1.11 -8.86
CA ASN A 97 -17.31 -1.30 -10.01
C ASN A 97 -16.70 -1.78 -11.35
N SER A 98 -15.36 -1.84 -11.54
CA SER A 98 -14.80 -2.25 -12.83
C SER A 98 -13.34 -2.73 -12.81
N ALA A 99 -12.67 -2.66 -11.71
CA ALA A 99 -11.22 -2.62 -11.65
C ALA A 99 -10.53 -3.97 -11.38
N ALA A 100 -11.19 -5.09 -11.63
CA ALA A 100 -10.52 -6.37 -11.53
C ALA A 100 -9.37 -6.50 -12.53
N LEU A 101 -9.62 -6.07 -13.78
CA LEU A 101 -8.62 -6.05 -14.84
C LEU A 101 -7.52 -5.04 -14.52
N GLU A 102 -7.88 -3.82 -14.18
CA GLU A 102 -6.94 -2.75 -13.81
C GLU A 102 -6.06 -3.12 -12.60
N LEU A 103 -6.62 -3.84 -11.62
CA LEU A 103 -5.86 -4.37 -10.50
C LEU A 103 -4.82 -5.39 -10.96
N MET A 104 -5.18 -6.33 -11.85
CA MET A 104 -4.25 -7.32 -12.39
C MET A 104 -3.18 -6.66 -13.26
N GLU A 105 -3.53 -5.66 -14.05
CA GLU A 105 -2.57 -4.87 -14.83
C GLU A 105 -1.58 -4.13 -13.91
N ALA A 106 -2.06 -3.47 -12.85
CA ALA A 106 -1.19 -2.82 -11.87
C ALA A 106 -0.25 -3.80 -11.17
N ARG A 107 -0.74 -4.99 -10.80
CA ARG A 107 0.07 -6.08 -10.25
C ARG A 107 1.15 -6.53 -11.23
N LEU A 108 0.80 -6.73 -12.50
CA LEU A 108 1.77 -7.11 -13.55
C LEU A 108 2.86 -6.07 -13.78
N MET A 109 2.55 -4.79 -13.57
CA MET A 109 3.56 -3.72 -13.66
C MET A 109 4.48 -3.67 -12.44
N VAL A 110 3.95 -3.94 -11.23
CA VAL A 110 4.69 -3.70 -9.98
C VAL A 110 5.35 -4.97 -9.43
N GLU A 111 4.63 -6.10 -9.35
CA GLU A 111 5.11 -7.27 -8.62
C GLU A 111 6.32 -7.98 -9.27
N PRO A 112 6.40 -8.17 -10.61
CA PRO A 112 7.59 -8.74 -11.23
C PRO A 112 8.86 -7.90 -11.00
N ALA A 113 8.71 -6.56 -10.97
CA ALA A 113 9.82 -5.66 -10.65
C ALA A 113 10.19 -5.71 -9.16
N ALA A 114 9.19 -5.81 -8.28
CA ALA A 114 9.40 -5.96 -6.83
C ALA A 114 10.17 -7.26 -6.50
N VAL A 115 9.82 -8.37 -7.15
CA VAL A 115 10.48 -9.66 -6.96
C VAL A 115 11.94 -9.62 -7.43
N ARG A 116 12.25 -8.95 -8.54
CA ARG A 116 13.66 -8.73 -8.94
C ARG A 116 14.45 -7.97 -7.87
N LEU A 117 13.85 -6.97 -7.25
CA LEU A 117 14.49 -6.24 -6.15
C LEU A 117 14.65 -7.14 -4.92
N ALA A 118 13.67 -7.99 -4.60
CA ALA A 118 13.76 -8.93 -3.50
C ALA A 118 14.90 -9.93 -3.69
N CYS A 119 15.15 -10.43 -4.91
CA CYS A 119 16.29 -11.30 -5.21
C CYS A 119 17.65 -10.68 -4.81
N VAL A 120 17.74 -9.35 -4.81
CA VAL A 120 19.01 -8.64 -4.51
C VAL A 120 19.04 -8.15 -3.06
N ARG A 121 17.88 -7.89 -2.44
CA ARG A 121 17.79 -7.13 -1.18
C ARG A 121 17.25 -7.94 -0.01
N ALA A 122 16.53 -9.03 -0.28
CA ALA A 122 15.92 -9.84 0.78
C ALA A 122 16.97 -10.34 1.76
N THR A 123 16.68 -10.21 3.04
CA THR A 123 17.46 -10.80 4.12
C THR A 123 17.06 -12.27 4.34
N ALA A 124 17.88 -13.01 5.07
CA ALA A 124 17.51 -14.37 5.47
C ALA A 124 16.21 -14.38 6.31
N GLU A 125 16.00 -13.37 7.16
CA GLU A 125 14.79 -13.22 7.96
C GLU A 125 13.54 -13.00 7.10
N ASP A 126 13.64 -12.19 6.03
CA ASP A 126 12.54 -12.00 5.08
C ASP A 126 12.16 -13.33 4.41
N LEU A 127 13.15 -14.08 3.91
CA LEU A 127 12.93 -15.34 3.21
C LEU A 127 12.36 -16.43 4.15
N ASP A 128 12.82 -16.47 5.38
CA ASP A 128 12.31 -17.40 6.39
C ASP A 128 10.87 -17.04 6.81
N GLY A 129 10.57 -15.75 6.92
CA GLY A 129 9.21 -15.25 7.16
C GLY A 129 8.23 -15.65 6.05
N ILE A 130 8.63 -15.48 4.78
CA ILE A 130 7.82 -15.90 3.61
C ILE A 130 7.62 -17.42 3.60
N ALA A 131 8.67 -18.21 3.87
CA ALA A 131 8.57 -19.67 3.95
C ALA A 131 7.65 -20.14 5.07
N ALA A 132 7.74 -19.51 6.24
CA ALA A 132 6.85 -19.79 7.37
C ALA A 132 5.37 -19.51 7.02
N LEU A 133 5.10 -18.41 6.32
CA LEU A 133 3.76 -18.06 5.83
C LEU A 133 3.23 -19.14 4.87
N LEU A 134 4.02 -19.56 3.87
CA LEU A 134 3.62 -20.62 2.93
C LEU A 134 3.37 -21.95 3.64
N GLY A 135 4.17 -22.29 4.65
CA GLY A 135 3.92 -23.45 5.49
C GLY A 135 2.63 -23.36 6.31
N GLN A 136 2.21 -22.14 6.72
CA GLN A 136 0.89 -21.93 7.36
C GLN A 136 -0.23 -22.09 6.34
N HIS A 137 -0.08 -21.52 5.14
CA HIS A 137 -1.02 -21.64 4.04
C HIS A 137 -1.29 -23.11 3.69
N GLU A 138 -0.24 -23.91 3.54
CA GLU A 138 -0.38 -25.35 3.25
C GLU A 138 -1.12 -26.11 4.36
N ARG A 139 -0.80 -25.84 5.63
CA ARG A 139 -1.51 -26.44 6.77
C ARG A 139 -2.99 -26.06 6.81
N ALA A 140 -3.34 -24.80 6.53
CA ALA A 140 -4.73 -24.35 6.48
C ALA A 140 -5.51 -25.08 5.39
N LEU A 141 -4.91 -25.27 4.19
CA LEU A 141 -5.54 -26.04 3.13
C LEU A 141 -5.75 -27.52 3.50
N GLN A 142 -4.77 -28.15 4.14
CA GLN A 142 -4.89 -29.55 4.61
C GLN A 142 -5.99 -29.71 5.65
N ALA A 143 -6.20 -28.67 6.48
CA ALA A 143 -7.25 -28.63 7.50
C ALA A 143 -8.63 -28.20 6.95
N ASN A 144 -8.75 -27.86 5.67
CA ASN A 144 -9.93 -27.23 5.05
C ASN A 144 -10.33 -25.92 5.76
N GLU A 145 -9.36 -25.14 6.23
CA GLU A 145 -9.56 -23.83 6.83
C GLU A 145 -9.43 -22.72 5.77
N PRO A 146 -10.02 -21.53 6.00
CA PRO A 146 -9.88 -20.41 5.08
C PRO A 146 -8.41 -20.01 4.89
N ALA A 147 -7.92 -19.99 3.66
CA ALA A 147 -6.50 -19.86 3.35
C ALA A 147 -6.16 -18.63 2.49
N ASN A 148 -7.14 -17.96 1.90
CA ASN A 148 -6.96 -16.81 1.00
C ASN A 148 -6.20 -15.62 1.59
N ALA A 149 -6.19 -15.48 2.92
CA ALA A 149 -5.41 -14.43 3.59
C ALA A 149 -3.90 -14.66 3.45
N PHE A 150 -3.45 -15.93 3.52
CA PHE A 150 -2.04 -16.29 3.36
C PHE A 150 -1.55 -16.03 1.94
N ALA A 151 -2.40 -16.33 0.94
CA ALA A 151 -2.08 -16.06 -0.46
C ALA A 151 -1.87 -14.56 -0.71
N ALA A 152 -2.77 -13.72 -0.21
CA ALA A 152 -2.64 -12.27 -0.35
C ALA A 152 -1.43 -11.70 0.42
N GLU A 153 -1.17 -12.19 1.64
CA GLU A 153 -0.04 -11.76 2.47
C GLU A 153 1.30 -12.14 1.85
N PHE A 154 1.40 -13.25 1.09
CA PHE A 154 2.60 -13.63 0.36
C PHE A 154 3.11 -12.50 -0.56
N HIS A 155 2.23 -11.88 -1.32
CA HIS A 155 2.57 -10.76 -2.21
C HIS A 155 3.07 -9.54 -1.43
N VAL A 156 2.48 -9.26 -0.27
CA VAL A 156 2.93 -8.17 0.60
C VAL A 156 4.30 -8.44 1.18
N LEU A 157 4.56 -9.66 1.67
CA LEU A 157 5.88 -10.01 2.22
C LEU A 157 6.97 -9.96 1.16
N LEU A 158 6.71 -10.43 -0.07
CA LEU A 158 7.65 -10.27 -1.19
C LEU A 158 7.94 -8.80 -1.52
N ALA A 159 6.91 -7.96 -1.52
CA ALA A 159 7.07 -6.52 -1.73
C ALA A 159 7.88 -5.85 -0.60
N LYS A 160 7.71 -6.30 0.64
CA LYS A 160 8.52 -5.85 1.79
C LYS A 160 9.98 -6.30 1.66
N ALA A 161 10.22 -7.54 1.24
CA ALA A 161 11.55 -8.09 0.98
C ALA A 161 12.32 -7.35 -0.13
N ALA A 162 11.61 -6.60 -1.00
CA ALA A 162 12.25 -5.67 -1.94
C ALA A 162 12.90 -4.47 -1.25
N HIS A 163 12.70 -4.24 0.05
CA HIS A 163 13.17 -3.09 0.81
C HIS A 163 12.94 -1.75 0.11
N ASN A 164 11.75 -1.61 -0.50
CA ASN A 164 11.22 -0.39 -1.09
C ASN A 164 9.87 -0.05 -0.45
N GLN A 165 9.89 0.91 0.46
CA GLN A 165 8.69 1.27 1.25
C GLN A 165 7.50 1.72 0.40
N ILE A 166 7.74 2.31 -0.78
CA ILE A 166 6.66 2.74 -1.69
C ILE A 166 5.98 1.53 -2.30
N VAL A 167 6.77 0.55 -2.78
CA VAL A 167 6.24 -0.69 -3.35
C VAL A 167 5.51 -1.52 -2.27
N ALA A 168 6.09 -1.64 -1.09
CA ALA A 168 5.45 -2.31 0.04
C ALA A 168 4.12 -1.65 0.42
N GLY A 169 4.09 -0.32 0.55
CA GLY A 169 2.87 0.42 0.87
C GLY A 169 1.80 0.31 -0.21
N PHE A 170 2.17 0.30 -1.49
CA PHE A 170 1.25 0.03 -2.59
C PHE A 170 0.63 -1.37 -2.43
N MET A 171 1.43 -2.41 -2.23
CA MET A 171 0.92 -3.78 -2.04
C MET A 171 0.03 -3.91 -0.80
N GLU A 172 0.41 -3.30 0.31
CA GLU A 172 -0.42 -3.24 1.52
C GLU A 172 -1.78 -2.57 1.27
N SER A 173 -1.83 -1.55 0.41
CA SER A 173 -3.07 -0.84 0.10
C SER A 173 -4.07 -1.69 -0.72
N ILE A 174 -3.57 -2.61 -1.53
CA ILE A 174 -4.42 -3.46 -2.38
C ILE A 174 -4.71 -4.84 -1.79
N ILE A 175 -4.08 -5.20 -0.65
CA ILE A 175 -4.24 -6.53 -0.02
C ILE A 175 -5.71 -6.87 0.26
N GLY A 176 -6.49 -5.91 0.75
CA GLY A 176 -7.91 -6.10 1.02
C GLY A 176 -8.71 -6.49 -0.22
N LEU A 177 -8.32 -6.00 -1.38
CA LEU A 177 -8.92 -6.33 -2.67
C LEU A 177 -8.52 -7.74 -3.12
N LEU A 178 -7.25 -8.10 -2.95
CA LEU A 178 -6.76 -9.45 -3.21
C LEU A 178 -7.48 -10.47 -2.34
N MET A 179 -7.61 -10.21 -1.04
CA MET A 179 -8.35 -11.07 -0.11
C MET A 179 -9.84 -11.19 -0.47
N ALA A 180 -10.48 -10.09 -0.86
CA ALA A 180 -11.89 -10.11 -1.26
C ALA A 180 -12.12 -10.96 -2.53
N ARG A 181 -11.16 -10.96 -3.45
CA ARG A 181 -11.18 -11.79 -4.66
C ARG A 181 -10.86 -13.24 -4.33
N GLY A 182 -9.80 -13.53 -3.58
CA GLY A 182 -9.38 -14.87 -3.20
C GLY A 182 -10.51 -15.70 -2.61
N ARG A 183 -11.39 -15.10 -1.80
CA ARG A 183 -12.58 -15.77 -1.26
C ARG A 183 -13.54 -16.32 -2.31
N LYS A 184 -13.58 -15.75 -3.51
CA LYS A 184 -14.43 -16.27 -4.61
C LYS A 184 -13.78 -17.46 -5.29
N VAL A 185 -12.47 -17.47 -5.40
CA VAL A 185 -11.66 -18.45 -6.13
C VAL A 185 -11.32 -19.68 -5.29
N GLU A 186 -11.18 -19.53 -3.99
CA GLU A 186 -10.93 -20.61 -3.04
C GLU A 186 -11.97 -21.77 -3.14
N ARG A 187 -13.13 -21.49 -3.74
CA ARG A 187 -14.19 -22.48 -4.02
C ARG A 187 -13.93 -23.34 -5.27
N MET A 188 -12.92 -22.99 -6.07
CA MET A 188 -12.59 -23.77 -7.28
C MET A 188 -11.67 -24.92 -6.89
N ALA A 189 -12.13 -26.14 -7.13
CA ALA A 189 -11.38 -27.35 -6.78
C ALA A 189 -9.99 -27.37 -7.45
N GLY A 190 -8.96 -27.52 -6.64
CA GLY A 190 -7.56 -27.62 -7.09
C GLY A 190 -6.80 -26.29 -7.22
N TYR A 191 -7.46 -25.14 -7.34
CA TYR A 191 -6.79 -23.85 -7.52
C TYR A 191 -5.82 -23.52 -6.39
N ALA A 192 -6.27 -23.63 -5.15
CA ALA A 192 -5.45 -23.28 -3.99
C ALA A 192 -4.16 -24.12 -3.88
N ARG A 193 -4.17 -25.34 -4.41
CA ARG A 193 -2.95 -26.17 -4.47
C ARG A 193 -1.97 -25.68 -5.52
N THR A 194 -2.45 -25.34 -6.71
CA THR A 194 -1.65 -24.76 -7.78
C THR A 194 -1.06 -23.43 -7.34
N GLU A 195 -1.85 -22.57 -6.68
CA GLU A 195 -1.41 -21.28 -6.14
C GLU A 195 -0.23 -21.41 -5.17
N ILE A 196 -0.26 -22.36 -4.24
CA ILE A 196 0.86 -22.63 -3.34
C ILE A 196 2.11 -23.10 -4.10
N GLU A 197 1.96 -24.01 -5.04
CA GLU A 197 3.07 -24.52 -5.85
C GLU A 197 3.75 -23.39 -6.62
N GLU A 198 2.97 -22.47 -7.18
CA GLU A 198 3.48 -21.27 -7.84
C GLU A 198 4.20 -20.31 -6.87
N HIS A 199 3.64 -20.06 -5.69
CA HIS A 199 4.27 -19.25 -4.66
C HIS A 199 5.61 -19.85 -4.18
N LEU A 200 5.66 -21.16 -4.00
CA LEU A 200 6.91 -21.86 -3.64
C LEU A 200 7.96 -21.76 -4.75
N ALA A 201 7.56 -21.86 -6.02
CA ALA A 201 8.47 -21.68 -7.15
C ALA A 201 9.04 -20.26 -7.19
N ILE A 202 8.19 -19.24 -6.98
CA ILE A 202 8.64 -17.84 -6.90
C ILE A 202 9.65 -17.67 -5.75
N LEU A 203 9.35 -18.16 -4.54
CA LEU A 203 10.26 -18.08 -3.40
C LEU A 203 11.58 -18.79 -3.66
N HIS A 204 11.56 -19.92 -4.36
CA HIS A 204 12.78 -20.64 -4.74
C HIS A 204 13.69 -19.78 -5.61
N HIS A 205 13.14 -19.19 -6.68
CA HIS A 205 13.91 -18.28 -7.54
C HIS A 205 14.44 -17.04 -6.80
N VAL A 206 13.67 -16.51 -5.83
CA VAL A 206 14.14 -15.39 -4.98
C VAL A 206 15.32 -15.83 -4.12
N ARG A 207 15.28 -17.03 -3.53
CA ARG A 207 16.40 -17.61 -2.74
C ARG A 207 17.63 -17.84 -3.59
N ASP A 208 17.45 -18.29 -4.83
CA ASP A 208 18.52 -18.50 -5.77
C ASP A 208 19.07 -17.19 -6.37
N GLN A 209 18.47 -16.06 -6.02
CA GLN A 209 18.79 -14.73 -6.54
C GLN A 209 18.64 -14.61 -8.08
N ASP A 210 17.81 -15.49 -8.67
CA ASP A 210 17.48 -15.44 -10.10
C ASP A 210 16.30 -14.49 -10.34
N GLY A 211 16.62 -13.21 -10.51
CA GLY A 211 15.63 -12.16 -10.67
C GLY A 211 14.78 -12.30 -11.93
N GLU A 212 15.33 -12.85 -13.02
CA GLU A 212 14.57 -13.02 -14.26
C GLU A 212 13.60 -14.21 -14.16
N ALA A 213 14.04 -15.34 -13.61
CA ALA A 213 13.16 -16.48 -13.37
C ALA A 213 12.07 -16.15 -12.35
N ALA A 214 12.42 -15.46 -11.25
CA ALA A 214 11.47 -15.02 -10.25
C ALA A 214 10.39 -14.08 -10.83
N ALA A 215 10.79 -13.12 -11.66
CA ALA A 215 9.86 -12.19 -12.29
C ALA A 215 8.98 -12.87 -13.35
N ALA A 216 9.53 -13.82 -14.10
CA ALA A 216 8.77 -14.63 -15.07
C ALA A 216 7.72 -15.49 -14.34
N ALA A 217 8.10 -16.16 -13.25
CA ALA A 217 7.20 -16.95 -12.42
C ALA A 217 6.08 -16.08 -11.80
N MET A 218 6.42 -14.90 -11.25
CA MET A 218 5.42 -13.97 -10.73
C MET A 218 4.45 -13.48 -11.81
N ARG A 219 4.96 -13.16 -13.01
CA ARG A 219 4.12 -12.77 -14.14
C ARG A 219 3.16 -13.89 -14.54
N ALA A 220 3.64 -15.12 -14.66
CA ALA A 220 2.83 -16.28 -15.00
C ALA A 220 1.73 -16.49 -13.94
N HIS A 221 2.08 -16.46 -12.66
CA HIS A 221 1.15 -16.56 -11.55
C HIS A 221 0.02 -15.50 -11.61
N ILE A 222 0.34 -14.24 -11.86
CA ILE A 222 -0.66 -13.16 -11.94
C ILE A 222 -1.58 -13.37 -13.16
N ILE A 223 -1.03 -13.80 -14.29
CA ILE A 223 -1.83 -14.09 -15.51
C ILE A 223 -2.76 -15.26 -15.27
N ASP A 224 -2.29 -16.35 -14.65
CA ASP A 224 -3.12 -17.51 -14.32
C ASP A 224 -4.23 -17.15 -13.32
N ALA A 225 -3.86 -16.40 -12.27
CA ALA A 225 -4.82 -15.82 -11.36
C ALA A 225 -5.89 -14.98 -12.10
N ALA A 226 -5.50 -14.14 -13.06
CA ALA A 226 -6.42 -13.29 -13.80
C ALA A 226 -7.41 -14.11 -14.66
N GLN A 227 -6.97 -15.21 -15.26
CA GLN A 227 -7.85 -16.11 -16.04
C GLN A 227 -8.87 -16.84 -15.17
N THR A 228 -8.49 -17.09 -13.91
CA THR A 228 -9.34 -17.77 -12.93
C THR A 228 -10.31 -16.80 -12.26
N TYR A 229 -10.02 -15.51 -12.28
CA TYR A 229 -10.73 -14.46 -11.56
C TYR A 229 -11.71 -13.67 -12.42
N ASP A 230 -12.83 -14.24 -12.79
CA ASP A 230 -13.92 -13.40 -13.23
C ASP A 230 -14.91 -13.05 -12.10
N THR A 231 -15.43 -11.82 -12.18
CA THR A 231 -16.42 -11.32 -11.21
C THR A 231 -17.81 -11.89 -11.47
N ASP A 232 -18.09 -12.37 -12.69
CA ASP A 232 -19.42 -12.80 -13.13
C ASP A 232 -19.44 -14.16 -13.85
N GLY A 233 -18.36 -14.95 -13.77
CA GLY A 233 -18.24 -16.26 -14.42
C GLY A 233 -17.72 -16.22 -15.86
N ALA A 234 -17.22 -15.07 -16.35
CA ALA A 234 -16.56 -14.95 -17.65
C ALA A 234 -15.05 -14.64 -17.49
N PRO A 235 -14.14 -15.27 -18.23
CA PRO A 235 -12.72 -14.99 -18.12
C PRO A 235 -12.42 -13.53 -18.44
N LEU A 236 -11.53 -12.90 -17.64
CA LEU A 236 -11.05 -11.56 -17.93
C LEU A 236 -10.47 -11.53 -19.36
N PRO A 237 -10.67 -10.44 -20.11
CA PRO A 237 -10.01 -10.29 -21.38
C PRO A 237 -8.49 -10.39 -21.19
N PRO A 238 -7.74 -10.84 -22.23
CA PRO A 238 -6.29 -10.99 -22.13
C PRO A 238 -5.67 -9.67 -21.66
N LEU A 239 -4.83 -9.77 -20.63
CA LEU A 239 -4.10 -8.63 -20.09
C LEU A 239 -3.20 -8.03 -21.17
N SER A 240 -3.43 -6.77 -21.50
CA SER A 240 -2.75 -6.07 -22.61
C SER A 240 -1.35 -5.53 -22.23
N VAL A 241 -0.80 -5.94 -21.11
CA VAL A 241 0.56 -5.54 -20.71
C VAL A 241 1.57 -6.36 -21.49
N ASN A 242 1.87 -5.91 -22.69
CA ASN A 242 2.97 -6.45 -23.49
C ASN A 242 4.30 -6.27 -22.77
N ALA A 243 5.11 -7.29 -22.88
CA ALA A 243 6.45 -7.52 -22.34
C ALA A 243 7.39 -6.30 -22.43
#